data_30ed67e6f8a6b3b4717827a37e331745
#
_entry.id   30ed67e6f8a6b3b4717827a37e331745
#
_cell.length_a   1.000
_cell.length_b   1.000
_cell.length_c   1.000
_cell.angle_alpha   90.00
_cell.angle_beta   90.00
_cell.angle_gamma   90.00
#
_symmetry.space_group_name_H-M   'P 1'
#
loop_
_entity.id
_entity.type
_entity.pdbx_description
1 polymer ?
#
loop_
_entity_poly.entity_id
_entity_poly.type
_entity_poly.pdbx_seq_one_letter_code
_entity_poly.pdbx_strand_id
1 'polypeptide(L)'
;MKKYIKSIILTGLSIGLLASCQSELDNFNENPNSPITTTPSLLLSAMEVSTFSTHTSGLIRTSNIFDQHLAGTSVGQLGELQRYILTEQDVNNEWNTVYGTTLMSGHILNRDFATNYPYYNGIGQILTALNLGYATDLWGDVPYDEAFRAEEGNKAPKYNTQEEIYVRLQTILDEAIVNLKKPAASNVSVPSNDDFIFGGNTAKWIKIAYVLKARYALRLTEVDTNAAQKALDYVTASGITANTDDANTFFPGTANGQNQWYAFDNSRANYLKTGAFFVNTLKNTADPRLTFSIAEDANGGYTGNAADDLDTTTSSYIGSAYASIDSPIGMVTYAEAKFIEAEARFRLGQNAKTAFEAAVTASVTKVTKAPADPVFITAATATVSLANIIQQKYLALFLTMEPYNDYRRTGFPALVPNQSSNTKTIPVRFPTPSDERNYNPNATVVSNVTTKVWWDKN
;
A
#
# COMPACT_ATOMS: atom_id res chain seq x y z
N MET A 1 -27.76 -59.98 -49.28
CA MET A 1 -26.52 -59.12 -49.25
C MET A 1 -26.79 -57.64 -49.40
N LYS A 2 -27.55 -57.10 -50.32
CA LYS A 2 -27.79 -55.67 -50.51
C LYS A 2 -28.42 -54.92 -49.29
N LYS A 3 -29.18 -55.58 -48.43
CA LYS A 3 -29.80 -55.00 -47.23
C LYS A 3 -28.78 -54.76 -46.09
N TYR A 4 -27.83 -55.67 -45.90
CA TYR A 4 -26.80 -55.57 -44.86
C TYR A 4 -25.74 -54.53 -45.20
N ILE A 5 -25.40 -54.34 -46.48
CA ILE A 5 -24.44 -53.33 -46.93
C ILE A 5 -24.97 -51.90 -46.67
N LYS A 6 -26.28 -51.66 -46.87
CA LYS A 6 -26.92 -50.37 -46.57
C LYS A 6 -26.93 -50.06 -45.05
N SER A 7 -27.13 -51.07 -44.18
CA SER A 7 -27.10 -50.92 -42.76
C SER A 7 -25.65 -50.56 -42.24
N ILE A 8 -24.64 -51.26 -42.79
CA ILE A 8 -23.24 -51.02 -42.41
C ILE A 8 -22.76 -49.60 -42.82
N ILE A 9 -23.18 -49.15 -44.03
CA ILE A 9 -22.84 -47.78 -44.48
C ILE A 9 -23.56 -46.72 -43.63
N LEU A 10 -24.84 -46.99 -43.28
CA LEU A 10 -25.59 -46.01 -42.41
C LEU A 10 -24.99 -45.91 -40.98
N THR A 11 -24.58 -47.09 -40.44
CA THR A 11 -23.93 -47.11 -39.09
C THR A 11 -22.55 -46.47 -39.11
N GLY A 12 -21.77 -46.67 -40.17
CA GLY A 12 -20.45 -46.01 -40.33
C GLY A 12 -20.55 -44.48 -40.49
N LEU A 13 -21.60 -44.01 -41.20
CA LEU A 13 -21.83 -42.57 -41.37
C LEU A 13 -22.28 -41.90 -40.04
N SER A 14 -23.05 -42.62 -39.21
CA SER A 14 -23.50 -42.12 -37.90
C SER A 14 -22.34 -42.00 -36.86
N ILE A 15 -21.36 -42.91 -36.93
CA ILE A 15 -20.17 -42.88 -36.03
C ILE A 15 -19.22 -41.76 -36.46
N GLY A 16 -19.09 -41.48 -37.75
CA GLY A 16 -18.25 -40.37 -38.26
C GLY A 16 -18.76 -38.96 -37.89
N LEU A 17 -20.08 -38.81 -37.71
CA LEU A 17 -20.69 -37.53 -37.32
C LEU A 17 -20.55 -37.23 -35.81
N LEU A 18 -20.32 -38.25 -34.97
CA LEU A 18 -20.12 -38.05 -33.53
C LEU A 18 -18.66 -37.68 -33.15
N ALA A 19 -17.70 -38.00 -34.01
CA ALA A 19 -16.30 -37.66 -33.77
C ALA A 19 -15.92 -36.22 -34.19
N SER A 20 -16.75 -35.55 -34.99
CA SER A 20 -16.49 -34.19 -35.50
C SER A 20 -16.86 -33.08 -34.52
N CYS A 21 -17.64 -33.36 -33.47
CA CYS A 21 -18.10 -32.33 -32.54
C CYS A 21 -17.19 -32.13 -31.33
N GLN A 22 -16.21 -32.99 -31.09
CA GLN A 22 -15.43 -32.94 -29.88
C GLN A 22 -14.32 -31.84 -29.92
N SER A 23 -13.70 -31.62 -31.08
CA SER A 23 -12.67 -30.60 -31.25
C SER A 23 -13.24 -29.15 -31.34
N GLU A 24 -14.52 -28.99 -31.71
CA GLU A 24 -15.17 -27.68 -31.69
C GLU A 24 -15.71 -27.33 -30.31
N LEU A 25 -16.02 -28.32 -29.46
CA LEU A 25 -16.49 -28.11 -28.10
C LEU A 25 -15.36 -27.72 -27.12
N ASP A 26 -14.14 -28.16 -27.37
CA ASP A 26 -12.98 -27.80 -26.55
C ASP A 26 -12.65 -26.31 -26.67
N ASN A 27 -12.88 -25.68 -27.83
CA ASN A 27 -12.70 -24.24 -28.04
C ASN A 27 -13.92 -23.39 -27.60
N PHE A 28 -15.11 -24.01 -27.45
CA PHE A 28 -16.32 -23.27 -27.05
C PHE A 28 -16.37 -22.90 -25.57
N ASN A 29 -15.58 -23.57 -24.74
CA ASN A 29 -15.45 -23.30 -23.31
C ASN A 29 -14.32 -22.29 -22.98
N GLU A 30 -13.55 -21.87 -23.98
CA GLU A 30 -12.58 -20.81 -23.79
C GLU A 30 -13.29 -19.45 -23.93
N ASN A 31 -13.52 -18.79 -22.81
CA ASN A 31 -14.03 -17.42 -22.82
C ASN A 31 -12.94 -16.51 -23.39
N PRO A 32 -13.13 -15.89 -24.58
CA PRO A 32 -12.11 -15.04 -25.19
C PRO A 32 -11.78 -13.79 -24.34
N ASN A 33 -12.66 -13.47 -23.37
CA ASN A 33 -12.44 -12.39 -22.41
C ASN A 33 -11.75 -12.85 -21.09
N SER A 34 -11.47 -14.16 -20.98
CA SER A 34 -10.73 -14.73 -19.84
C SER A 34 -9.63 -15.64 -20.38
N PRO A 35 -8.51 -15.06 -20.84
CA PRO A 35 -7.40 -15.83 -21.40
C PRO A 35 -6.88 -16.82 -20.34
N ILE A 36 -6.72 -18.08 -20.72
CA ILE A 36 -6.15 -19.14 -19.87
C ILE A 36 -4.63 -19.04 -19.72
N THR A 37 -4.01 -18.16 -20.49
CA THR A 37 -2.57 -17.86 -20.43
C THR A 37 -2.35 -16.39 -20.15
N THR A 38 -1.38 -16.08 -19.27
CA THR A 38 -0.98 -14.72 -18.96
C THR A 38 0.48 -14.48 -19.37
N THR A 39 0.93 -13.24 -19.32
CA THR A 39 2.32 -12.86 -19.59
C THR A 39 2.89 -12.11 -18.40
N PRO A 40 4.23 -12.11 -18.20
CA PRO A 40 4.84 -11.33 -17.14
C PRO A 40 4.48 -9.84 -17.19
N SER A 41 4.36 -9.27 -18.38
CA SER A 41 3.96 -7.88 -18.62
C SER A 41 2.54 -7.58 -18.10
N LEU A 42 1.56 -8.42 -18.41
CA LEU A 42 0.20 -8.26 -17.93
C LEU A 42 0.11 -8.41 -16.40
N LEU A 43 0.83 -9.37 -15.83
CA LEU A 43 0.88 -9.57 -14.39
C LEU A 43 1.49 -8.36 -13.68
N LEU A 44 2.61 -7.83 -14.18
CA LEU A 44 3.26 -6.66 -13.60
C LEU A 44 2.32 -5.44 -13.63
N SER A 45 1.75 -5.12 -14.79
CA SER A 45 0.81 -4.00 -14.92
C SER A 45 -0.40 -4.16 -13.99
N ALA A 46 -0.96 -5.37 -13.87
CA ALA A 46 -2.06 -5.65 -12.95
C ALA A 46 -1.64 -5.46 -11.47
N MET A 47 -0.45 -5.90 -11.10
CA MET A 47 0.11 -5.70 -9.75
C MET A 47 0.30 -4.23 -9.43
N GLU A 48 0.81 -3.43 -10.35
CA GLU A 48 1.02 -1.99 -10.14
C GLU A 48 -0.30 -1.25 -9.98
N VAL A 49 -1.26 -1.46 -10.90
CA VAL A 49 -2.58 -0.82 -10.84
C VAL A 49 -3.32 -1.22 -9.56
N SER A 50 -3.27 -2.50 -9.17
CA SER A 50 -3.85 -2.96 -7.92
C SER A 50 -3.14 -2.36 -6.70
N THR A 51 -1.81 -2.23 -6.73
CA THR A 51 -1.04 -1.55 -5.69
C THR A 51 -1.41 -0.07 -5.59
N PHE A 52 -1.60 0.64 -6.71
CA PHE A 52 -2.06 2.02 -6.70
C PHE A 52 -3.44 2.14 -6.05
N SER A 53 -4.35 1.21 -6.39
CA SER A 53 -5.67 1.13 -5.75
C SER A 53 -5.54 0.88 -4.25
N THR A 54 -4.76 -0.10 -3.81
CA THR A 54 -4.53 -0.38 -2.39
C THR A 54 -3.97 0.84 -1.66
N HIS A 55 -3.01 1.55 -2.28
CA HIS A 55 -2.32 2.70 -1.69
C HIS A 55 -3.13 4.00 -1.68
N THR A 56 -4.26 4.07 -2.38
CA THR A 56 -5.05 5.32 -2.49
C THR A 56 -6.54 5.16 -2.24
N SER A 57 -6.98 3.99 -1.75
CA SER A 57 -8.40 3.71 -1.54
C SER A 57 -8.76 3.43 -0.06
N GLY A 58 -9.65 2.48 0.18
CA GLY A 58 -10.27 2.21 1.47
C GLY A 58 -9.31 1.97 2.62
N LEU A 59 -8.23 1.18 2.41
CA LEU A 59 -7.23 0.93 3.45
C LEU A 59 -6.62 2.23 3.96
N ILE A 60 -6.18 3.07 3.03
CA ILE A 60 -5.49 4.32 3.39
C ILE A 60 -6.49 5.36 3.90
N ARG A 61 -7.71 5.46 3.34
CA ARG A 61 -8.72 6.35 3.91
C ARG A 61 -9.03 6.02 5.36
N THR A 62 -9.22 4.74 5.67
CA THR A 62 -9.53 4.28 7.02
C THR A 62 -8.38 4.57 7.99
N SER A 63 -7.15 4.22 7.63
CA SER A 63 -5.98 4.48 8.47
C SER A 63 -5.75 5.98 8.68
N ASN A 64 -5.99 6.81 7.64
CA ASN A 64 -5.81 8.27 7.71
C ASN A 64 -6.96 8.99 8.45
N ILE A 65 -8.12 8.37 8.60
CA ILE A 65 -9.14 8.85 9.56
C ILE A 65 -8.69 8.51 10.99
N PHE A 66 -8.11 7.34 11.22
CA PHE A 66 -7.64 6.95 12.55
C PHE A 66 -6.43 7.75 13.01
N ASP A 67 -5.49 8.08 12.10
CA ASP A 67 -4.35 8.94 12.43
C ASP A 67 -4.64 10.44 12.31
N GLN A 68 -5.90 10.84 12.03
CA GLN A 68 -6.39 12.23 11.97
C GLN A 68 -5.74 13.10 10.86
N HIS A 69 -5.18 12.50 9.84
CA HIS A 69 -4.91 13.21 8.58
C HIS A 69 -6.21 13.63 7.90
N LEU A 70 -7.19 12.76 7.95
CA LEU A 70 -8.52 12.93 7.37
C LEU A 70 -9.59 12.82 8.44
N ALA A 71 -10.79 13.25 8.09
CA ALA A 71 -11.97 13.17 8.93
C ALA A 71 -13.18 12.75 8.09
N GLY A 72 -13.89 11.71 8.52
CA GLY A 72 -15.21 11.37 7.99
C GLY A 72 -16.26 12.34 8.50
N THR A 73 -17.28 12.61 7.70
CA THR A 73 -18.40 13.47 8.10
C THR A 73 -19.66 12.63 8.31
N SER A 74 -20.72 13.25 8.87
CA SER A 74 -22.04 12.61 8.99
C SER A 74 -22.69 12.30 7.63
N VAL A 75 -22.15 12.85 6.55
CA VAL A 75 -22.59 12.57 5.18
C VAL A 75 -21.97 11.25 4.71
N GLY A 76 -22.72 10.16 4.84
CA GLY A 76 -22.30 8.83 4.39
C GLY A 76 -21.55 8.00 5.43
N GLN A 77 -21.01 6.84 4.97
CA GLN A 77 -20.46 5.82 5.88
C GLN A 77 -19.14 6.20 6.56
N LEU A 78 -18.42 7.22 6.08
CA LEU A 78 -17.13 7.59 6.70
C LEU A 78 -17.32 8.22 8.08
N GLY A 79 -18.50 8.70 8.42
CA GLY A 79 -18.87 9.10 9.78
C GLY A 79 -18.80 7.94 10.79
N GLU A 80 -19.03 6.70 10.36
CA GLU A 80 -18.88 5.53 11.22
C GLU A 80 -17.40 5.29 11.55
N LEU A 81 -16.50 5.42 10.55
CA LEU A 81 -15.06 5.33 10.78
C LEU A 81 -14.56 6.44 11.72
N GLN A 82 -15.10 7.65 11.62
CA GLN A 82 -14.81 8.76 12.54
C GLN A 82 -15.21 8.43 13.99
N ARG A 83 -16.23 7.60 14.18
CA ARG A 83 -16.68 7.07 15.48
C ARG A 83 -15.96 5.78 15.89
N TYR A 84 -14.94 5.35 15.12
CA TYR A 84 -14.17 4.12 15.31
C TYR A 84 -15.02 2.85 15.15
N ILE A 85 -16.04 2.90 14.31
CA ILE A 85 -16.84 1.75 13.92
C ILE A 85 -16.29 1.20 12.61
N LEU A 86 -15.66 0.05 12.68
CA LEU A 86 -15.12 -0.69 11.53
C LEU A 86 -15.49 -2.16 11.73
N THR A 87 -16.33 -2.68 10.84
CA THR A 87 -16.81 -4.07 10.92
C THR A 87 -15.98 -5.00 10.05
N GLU A 88 -16.09 -6.30 10.30
CA GLU A 88 -15.43 -7.34 9.51
C GLU A 88 -15.87 -7.33 8.02
N GLN A 89 -17.10 -6.88 7.75
CA GLN A 89 -17.62 -6.77 6.38
C GLN A 89 -17.03 -5.57 5.63
N ASP A 90 -16.72 -4.49 6.33
CA ASP A 90 -16.19 -3.26 5.74
C ASP A 90 -14.80 -3.44 5.14
N VAL A 91 -14.08 -4.49 5.53
CA VAL A 91 -12.69 -4.75 5.09
C VAL A 91 -12.56 -5.89 4.06
N ASN A 92 -13.67 -6.53 3.65
CA ASN A 92 -13.63 -7.62 2.67
C ASN A 92 -13.07 -7.19 1.30
N ASN A 93 -13.51 -6.03 0.80
CA ASN A 93 -13.08 -5.54 -0.51
C ASN A 93 -11.58 -5.23 -0.55
N GLU A 94 -11.07 -4.62 0.51
CA GLU A 94 -9.66 -4.29 0.65
C GLU A 94 -8.80 -5.55 0.74
N TRP A 95 -9.25 -6.53 1.52
CA TRP A 95 -8.61 -7.84 1.59
C TRP A 95 -8.56 -8.52 0.22
N ASN A 96 -9.70 -8.55 -0.48
CA ASN A 96 -9.80 -9.14 -1.80
C ASN A 96 -8.91 -8.42 -2.83
N THR A 97 -8.76 -7.11 -2.75
CA THR A 97 -7.86 -6.35 -3.63
C THR A 97 -6.40 -6.76 -3.41
N VAL A 98 -5.98 -6.86 -2.16
CA VAL A 98 -4.61 -7.27 -1.81
C VAL A 98 -4.36 -8.72 -2.22
N TYR A 99 -5.19 -9.65 -1.77
CA TYR A 99 -4.97 -11.09 -1.98
C TYR A 99 -5.37 -11.57 -3.37
N GLY A 100 -6.53 -11.18 -3.85
CA GLY A 100 -7.10 -11.68 -5.11
C GLY A 100 -6.43 -11.14 -6.36
N THR A 101 -5.78 -9.98 -6.28
CA THR A 101 -5.11 -9.37 -7.43
C THR A 101 -3.60 -9.29 -7.24
N THR A 102 -3.13 -8.47 -6.28
CA THR A 102 -1.69 -8.18 -6.19
C THR A 102 -0.89 -9.40 -5.77
N LEU A 103 -1.22 -10.01 -4.64
CA LEU A 103 -0.45 -11.15 -4.13
C LEU A 103 -0.62 -12.41 -4.98
N MET A 104 -1.82 -12.65 -5.55
CA MET A 104 -2.06 -13.75 -6.50
C MET A 104 -1.22 -13.56 -7.77
N SER A 105 -1.20 -12.37 -8.36
CA SER A 105 -0.38 -12.09 -9.56
C SER A 105 1.11 -12.25 -9.26
N GLY A 106 1.57 -11.82 -8.08
CA GLY A 106 2.94 -12.02 -7.61
C GLY A 106 3.29 -13.50 -7.43
N HIS A 107 2.37 -14.29 -6.90
CA HIS A 107 2.53 -15.74 -6.78
C HIS A 107 2.69 -16.40 -8.15
N ILE A 108 1.81 -16.08 -9.13
CA ILE A 108 1.88 -16.61 -10.49
C ILE A 108 3.19 -16.19 -11.16
N LEU A 109 3.57 -14.92 -11.03
CA LEU A 109 4.81 -14.40 -11.60
C LEU A 109 6.05 -15.15 -11.07
N ASN A 110 6.09 -15.40 -9.76
CA ASN A 110 7.17 -16.14 -9.14
C ASN A 110 7.17 -17.63 -9.50
N ARG A 111 5.99 -18.28 -9.54
CA ARG A 111 5.85 -19.71 -9.86
C ARG A 111 6.22 -20.02 -11.31
N ASP A 112 5.69 -19.23 -12.25
CA ASP A 112 5.70 -19.59 -13.67
C ASP A 112 6.79 -18.89 -14.48
N PHE A 113 7.28 -17.72 -14.00
CA PHE A 113 8.12 -16.84 -14.80
C PHE A 113 9.49 -16.52 -14.18
N ALA A 114 9.73 -16.85 -12.91
CA ALA A 114 10.94 -16.45 -12.18
C ALA A 114 12.26 -16.82 -12.88
N THR A 115 12.31 -17.99 -13.54
CA THR A 115 13.52 -18.50 -14.20
C THR A 115 13.88 -17.68 -15.44
N ASN A 116 12.90 -17.38 -16.28
CA ASN A 116 13.10 -16.78 -17.60
C ASN A 116 12.90 -15.26 -17.63
N TYR A 117 12.33 -14.69 -16.57
CA TYR A 117 11.99 -13.26 -16.47
C TYR A 117 12.37 -12.68 -15.10
N PRO A 118 13.65 -12.81 -14.68
CA PRO A 118 14.05 -12.39 -13.34
C PRO A 118 13.78 -10.92 -13.02
N TYR A 119 13.77 -10.00 -14.00
CA TYR A 119 13.45 -8.59 -13.73
C TYR A 119 11.97 -8.39 -13.40
N TYR A 120 11.07 -9.01 -14.17
CA TYR A 120 9.63 -9.00 -13.84
C TYR A 120 9.39 -9.61 -12.47
N ASN A 121 10.00 -10.74 -12.18
CA ASN A 121 9.86 -11.40 -10.88
C ASN A 121 10.40 -10.54 -9.74
N GLY A 122 11.56 -9.90 -9.91
CA GLY A 122 12.15 -9.02 -8.91
C GLY A 122 11.26 -7.80 -8.58
N ILE A 123 10.67 -7.16 -9.60
CA ILE A 123 9.72 -6.06 -9.38
C ILE A 123 8.45 -6.60 -8.71
N GLY A 124 7.90 -7.72 -9.18
CA GLY A 124 6.74 -8.38 -8.59
C GLY A 124 6.95 -8.75 -7.12
N GLN A 125 8.16 -9.21 -6.75
CA GLN A 125 8.53 -9.48 -5.36
C GLN A 125 8.55 -8.22 -4.50
N ILE A 126 8.99 -7.06 -5.01
CA ILE A 126 8.94 -5.78 -4.28
C ILE A 126 7.49 -5.35 -4.04
N LEU A 127 6.64 -5.43 -5.07
CA LEU A 127 5.21 -5.12 -4.95
C LEU A 127 4.49 -6.11 -4.01
N THR A 128 4.86 -7.40 -4.06
CA THR A 128 4.38 -8.41 -3.11
C THR A 128 4.75 -8.04 -1.68
N ALA A 129 6.02 -7.69 -1.42
CA ALA A 129 6.47 -7.28 -0.10
C ALA A 129 5.75 -6.02 0.41
N LEU A 130 5.49 -5.03 -0.47
CA LEU A 130 4.76 -3.83 -0.11
C LEU A 130 3.31 -4.14 0.31
N ASN A 131 2.58 -4.92 -0.48
CA ASN A 131 1.17 -5.23 -0.21
C ASN A 131 1.00 -6.25 0.93
N LEU A 132 1.89 -7.24 1.06
CA LEU A 132 1.92 -8.14 2.21
C LEU A 132 2.25 -7.38 3.50
N GLY A 133 3.13 -6.37 3.43
CA GLY A 133 3.40 -5.44 4.50
C GLY A 133 2.14 -4.68 4.95
N TYR A 134 1.36 -4.15 4.00
CA TYR A 134 0.07 -3.52 4.33
C TYR A 134 -0.90 -4.50 5.00
N ALA A 135 -0.98 -5.73 4.47
CA ALA A 135 -1.86 -6.74 5.04
C ALA A 135 -1.48 -7.04 6.49
N THR A 136 -0.22 -7.41 6.76
CA THR A 136 0.18 -7.77 8.12
C THR A 136 0.15 -6.58 9.08
N ASP A 137 0.47 -5.36 8.64
CA ASP A 137 0.41 -4.16 9.47
C ASP A 137 -1.03 -3.86 9.94
N LEU A 138 -2.05 -4.17 9.13
CA LEU A 138 -3.44 -3.92 9.47
C LEU A 138 -4.12 -5.08 10.18
N TRP A 139 -3.89 -6.32 9.74
CA TRP A 139 -4.59 -7.50 10.24
C TRP A 139 -3.77 -8.36 11.22
N GLY A 140 -2.46 -8.14 11.33
CA GLY A 140 -1.57 -8.96 12.15
C GLY A 140 -1.16 -10.24 11.44
N ASP A 141 -1.54 -11.40 11.98
CA ASP A 141 -1.34 -12.69 11.33
C ASP A 141 -2.14 -12.76 10.03
N VAL A 142 -1.53 -13.26 8.96
CA VAL A 142 -2.15 -13.36 7.64
C VAL A 142 -1.64 -14.59 6.89
N PRO A 143 -2.42 -15.19 5.96
CA PRO A 143 -1.97 -16.34 5.18
C PRO A 143 -0.96 -15.92 4.11
N TYR A 144 0.16 -16.61 4.00
CA TYR A 144 1.14 -16.42 2.93
C TYR A 144 1.77 -17.72 2.42
N ASP A 145 2.42 -18.50 3.27
CA ASP A 145 3.16 -19.70 2.85
C ASP A 145 2.26 -20.79 2.24
N GLU A 146 1.02 -20.91 2.71
CA GLU A 146 0.01 -21.83 2.19
C GLU A 146 -1.02 -21.16 1.27
N ALA A 147 -0.95 -19.83 1.09
CA ALA A 147 -1.89 -19.10 0.24
C ALA A 147 -1.73 -19.47 -1.25
N PHE A 148 -2.77 -19.18 -2.05
CA PHE A 148 -2.77 -19.31 -3.51
C PHE A 148 -2.65 -20.76 -4.04
N ARG A 149 -2.92 -21.79 -3.21
CA ARG A 149 -2.81 -23.21 -3.56
C ARG A 149 -4.17 -23.89 -3.71
N ALA A 150 -5.22 -23.14 -4.06
CA ALA A 150 -6.55 -23.71 -4.24
C ALA A 150 -6.61 -24.75 -5.38
N GLU A 151 -5.82 -24.57 -6.44
CA GLU A 151 -5.67 -25.53 -7.55
C GLU A 151 -5.00 -26.83 -7.08
N GLU A 152 -4.16 -26.80 -6.06
CA GLU A 152 -3.54 -27.95 -5.42
C GLU A 152 -4.45 -28.60 -4.35
N GLY A 153 -5.68 -28.08 -4.18
CA GLY A 153 -6.68 -28.56 -3.22
C GLY A 153 -6.67 -27.87 -1.87
N ASN A 154 -5.72 -26.96 -1.59
CA ASN A 154 -5.69 -26.20 -0.33
C ASN A 154 -6.55 -24.93 -0.46
N LYS A 155 -7.82 -25.02 -0.01
CA LYS A 155 -8.78 -23.91 0.01
C LYS A 155 -8.87 -23.19 1.36
N ALA A 156 -8.17 -23.67 2.36
CA ALA A 156 -8.17 -23.12 3.72
C ALA A 156 -6.72 -22.99 4.23
N PRO A 157 -5.97 -22.00 3.72
CA PRO A 157 -4.58 -21.81 4.08
C PRO A 157 -4.45 -21.46 5.57
N LYS A 158 -3.39 -21.95 6.21
CA LYS A 158 -3.01 -21.51 7.54
C LYS A 158 -2.48 -20.07 7.50
N TYR A 159 -2.70 -19.38 8.59
CA TYR A 159 -2.11 -18.06 8.79
C TYR A 159 -0.67 -18.21 9.29
N ASN A 160 0.21 -17.41 8.71
CA ASN A 160 1.53 -17.14 9.29
C ASN A 160 1.36 -16.13 10.42
N THR A 161 2.14 -16.26 11.47
CA THR A 161 2.23 -15.20 12.48
C THR A 161 2.82 -13.92 11.89
N GLN A 162 2.48 -12.77 12.45
CA GLN A 162 3.05 -11.51 12.01
C GLN A 162 4.58 -11.50 12.06
N GLU A 163 5.18 -12.14 13.05
CA GLU A 163 6.62 -12.31 13.18
C GLU A 163 7.22 -13.07 11.97
N GLU A 164 6.62 -14.19 11.59
CA GLU A 164 7.02 -14.97 10.41
C GLU A 164 6.88 -14.13 9.13
N ILE A 165 5.79 -13.37 8.99
CA ILE A 165 5.60 -12.47 7.84
C ILE A 165 6.71 -11.44 7.74
N TYR A 166 7.14 -10.82 8.86
CA TYR A 166 8.25 -9.85 8.83
C TYR A 166 9.59 -10.50 8.41
N VAL A 167 9.82 -11.76 8.75
CA VAL A 167 10.96 -12.53 8.22
C VAL A 167 10.80 -12.76 6.72
N ARG A 168 9.59 -13.12 6.25
CA ARG A 168 9.30 -13.31 4.83
C ARG A 168 9.48 -12.04 4.02
N LEU A 169 9.04 -10.88 4.52
CA LEU A 169 9.24 -9.57 3.87
C LEU A 169 10.72 -9.31 3.59
N GLN A 170 11.60 -9.57 4.56
CA GLN A 170 13.05 -9.41 4.34
C GLN A 170 13.58 -10.37 3.29
N THR A 171 13.17 -11.64 3.34
CA THR A 171 13.61 -12.68 2.38
C THR A 171 13.14 -12.35 0.96
N ILE A 172 11.87 -11.98 0.77
CA ILE A 172 11.31 -11.63 -0.54
C ILE A 172 12.08 -10.44 -1.16
N LEU A 173 12.41 -9.44 -0.35
CA LEU A 173 13.17 -8.27 -0.81
C LEU A 173 14.64 -8.61 -1.14
N ASP A 174 15.26 -9.54 -0.42
CA ASP A 174 16.60 -10.03 -0.76
C ASP A 174 16.62 -10.79 -2.09
N GLU A 175 15.64 -11.66 -2.30
CA GLU A 175 15.44 -12.36 -3.57
C GLU A 175 15.19 -11.40 -4.73
N ALA A 176 14.36 -10.37 -4.51
CA ALA A 176 14.11 -9.32 -5.49
C ALA A 176 15.39 -8.61 -5.92
N ILE A 177 16.23 -8.22 -4.95
CA ILE A 177 17.51 -7.56 -5.21
C ILE A 177 18.44 -8.49 -6.02
N VAL A 178 18.48 -9.79 -5.70
CA VAL A 178 19.26 -10.79 -6.46
C VAL A 178 18.74 -10.88 -7.91
N ASN A 179 17.42 -10.96 -8.11
CA ASN A 179 16.82 -11.06 -9.43
C ASN A 179 17.10 -9.82 -10.29
N LEU A 180 16.98 -8.62 -9.71
CA LEU A 180 17.21 -7.35 -10.41
C LEU A 180 18.68 -7.05 -10.72
N LYS A 181 19.63 -7.74 -10.05
CA LYS A 181 21.07 -7.66 -10.32
C LYS A 181 21.55 -8.63 -11.40
N LYS A 182 20.72 -9.55 -11.85
CA LYS A 182 21.10 -10.47 -12.94
C LYS A 182 21.38 -9.69 -14.23
N PRO A 183 22.23 -10.21 -15.15
CA PRO A 183 22.41 -9.58 -16.46
C PRO A 183 21.09 -9.49 -17.24
N ALA A 184 20.89 -8.44 -18.04
CA ALA A 184 19.69 -8.30 -18.89
C ALA A 184 19.51 -9.51 -19.82
N ALA A 185 20.59 -10.11 -20.31
CA ALA A 185 20.57 -11.31 -21.14
C ALA A 185 20.02 -12.57 -20.43
N SER A 186 19.82 -12.53 -19.11
CA SER A 186 19.13 -13.58 -18.36
C SER A 186 17.61 -13.52 -18.49
N ASN A 187 17.07 -12.52 -19.17
CA ASN A 187 15.63 -12.32 -19.36
C ASN A 187 15.24 -12.59 -20.81
N VAL A 188 14.16 -13.30 -21.04
CA VAL A 188 13.57 -13.46 -22.39
C VAL A 188 13.04 -12.10 -22.89
N SER A 189 12.45 -11.30 -22.00
CA SER A 189 12.16 -9.89 -22.20
C SER A 189 12.30 -9.11 -20.88
N VAL A 190 12.51 -7.81 -20.96
CA VAL A 190 12.68 -6.94 -19.79
C VAL A 190 11.48 -5.99 -19.69
N PRO A 191 11.08 -5.59 -18.47
CA PRO A 191 10.05 -4.55 -18.25
C PRO A 191 10.44 -3.24 -18.93
N SER A 192 9.44 -2.51 -19.43
CA SER A 192 9.60 -1.19 -20.03
C SER A 192 8.35 -0.31 -19.79
N ASN A 193 7.56 -0.02 -20.82
CA ASN A 193 6.32 0.78 -20.67
C ASN A 193 5.21 0.09 -19.86
N ASP A 194 5.34 -1.17 -19.56
CA ASP A 194 4.48 -1.98 -18.71
C ASP A 194 4.85 -1.90 -17.20
N ASP A 195 5.97 -1.27 -16.87
CA ASP A 195 6.33 -0.76 -15.55
C ASP A 195 6.02 0.76 -15.50
N PHE A 196 4.88 1.13 -14.94
CA PHE A 196 4.40 2.52 -14.87
C PHE A 196 5.17 3.36 -13.86
N ILE A 197 5.96 2.75 -12.99
CA ILE A 197 6.68 3.41 -11.90
C ILE A 197 8.06 3.87 -12.36
N PHE A 198 8.85 2.99 -12.95
CA PHE A 198 10.23 3.30 -13.32
C PHE A 198 10.62 2.90 -14.75
N GLY A 199 9.67 2.41 -15.56
CA GLY A 199 9.95 2.02 -16.95
C GLY A 199 11.00 0.92 -17.08
N GLY A 200 11.02 -0.05 -16.16
CA GLY A 200 11.98 -1.16 -16.15
C GLY A 200 13.35 -0.82 -15.55
N ASN A 201 13.52 0.32 -14.89
CA ASN A 201 14.79 0.72 -14.27
C ASN A 201 15.09 -0.11 -13.02
N THR A 202 15.83 -1.20 -13.18
CA THR A 202 16.18 -2.12 -12.08
C THR A 202 16.98 -1.46 -10.97
N ALA A 203 17.83 -0.47 -11.28
CA ALA A 203 18.62 0.23 -10.27
C ALA A 203 17.73 1.05 -9.31
N LYS A 204 16.67 1.70 -9.82
CA LYS A 204 15.70 2.38 -8.97
C LYS A 204 14.89 1.39 -8.12
N TRP A 205 14.45 0.29 -8.70
CA TRP A 205 13.74 -0.75 -7.97
C TRP A 205 14.58 -1.36 -6.83
N ILE A 206 15.89 -1.55 -7.03
CA ILE A 206 16.80 -2.00 -5.98
C ILE A 206 16.87 -1.00 -4.82
N LYS A 207 16.89 0.32 -5.12
CA LYS A 207 16.83 1.37 -4.08
C LYS A 207 15.55 1.22 -3.26
N ILE A 208 14.39 1.05 -3.91
CA ILE A 208 13.09 0.86 -3.26
C ILE A 208 13.07 -0.40 -2.40
N ALA A 209 13.62 -1.51 -2.87
CA ALA A 209 13.71 -2.73 -2.09
C ALA A 209 14.48 -2.52 -0.77
N TYR A 210 15.61 -1.81 -0.81
CA TYR A 210 16.37 -1.50 0.41
C TYR A 210 15.63 -0.52 1.33
N VAL A 211 14.90 0.49 0.81
CA VAL A 211 14.09 1.38 1.64
C VAL A 211 12.96 0.61 2.32
N LEU A 212 12.30 -0.32 1.63
CA LEU A 212 11.30 -1.21 2.23
C LEU A 212 11.91 -2.10 3.32
N LYS A 213 13.11 -2.66 3.09
CA LYS A 213 13.84 -3.40 4.13
C LYS A 213 14.09 -2.54 5.37
N ALA A 214 14.48 -1.27 5.17
CA ALA A 214 14.69 -0.32 6.26
C ALA A 214 13.38 0.02 6.99
N ARG A 215 12.27 0.25 6.25
CA ARG A 215 10.92 0.49 6.80
C ARG A 215 10.51 -0.65 7.73
N TYR A 216 10.59 -1.89 7.24
CA TYR A 216 10.19 -3.06 8.01
C TYR A 216 11.13 -3.37 9.18
N ALA A 217 12.42 -3.09 9.06
CA ALA A 217 13.33 -3.18 10.20
C ALA A 217 12.98 -2.16 11.28
N LEU A 218 12.76 -0.89 10.92
CA LEU A 218 12.42 0.17 11.87
C LEU A 218 11.06 -0.09 12.56
N ARG A 219 10.13 -0.76 11.89
CA ARG A 219 8.83 -1.17 12.49
C ARG A 219 9.00 -2.00 13.74
N LEU A 220 10.06 -2.79 13.82
CA LEU A 220 10.30 -3.75 14.89
C LEU A 220 11.06 -3.18 16.10
N THR A 221 11.18 -1.84 16.23
CA THR A 221 11.95 -1.21 17.32
C THR A 221 11.49 -1.57 18.73
N GLU A 222 10.25 -2.02 18.89
CA GLU A 222 9.71 -2.44 20.21
C GLU A 222 9.88 -3.94 20.49
N VAL A 223 10.31 -4.74 19.51
CA VAL A 223 10.46 -6.20 19.61
C VAL A 223 11.83 -6.71 19.17
N ASP A 224 12.65 -5.91 18.49
CA ASP A 224 14.01 -6.25 18.07
C ASP A 224 14.98 -5.14 18.48
N THR A 225 15.88 -5.44 19.38
CA THR A 225 16.90 -4.50 19.89
C THR A 225 17.88 -4.01 18.81
N ASN A 226 18.03 -4.76 17.71
CA ASN A 226 18.88 -4.41 16.58
C ASN A 226 18.12 -3.67 15.46
N ALA A 227 16.82 -3.44 15.62
CA ALA A 227 15.95 -2.85 14.59
C ALA A 227 16.50 -1.53 14.03
N ALA A 228 16.92 -0.62 14.89
CA ALA A 228 17.46 0.69 14.49
C ALA A 228 18.77 0.55 13.68
N GLN A 229 19.69 -0.35 14.08
CA GLN A 229 20.92 -0.60 13.33
C GLN A 229 20.60 -1.22 11.95
N LYS A 230 19.75 -2.24 11.90
CA LYS A 230 19.33 -2.85 10.64
C LYS A 230 18.69 -1.82 9.70
N ALA A 231 17.81 -0.95 10.23
CA ALA A 231 17.18 0.11 9.44
C ALA A 231 18.21 1.10 8.88
N LEU A 232 19.20 1.51 9.69
CA LEU A 232 20.27 2.38 9.24
C LEU A 232 21.15 1.74 8.16
N ASP A 233 21.49 0.48 8.32
CA ASP A 233 22.29 -0.27 7.36
C ASP A 233 21.56 -0.39 6.02
N TYR A 234 20.26 -0.74 6.04
CA TYR A 234 19.47 -0.88 4.82
C TYR A 234 19.22 0.46 4.12
N VAL A 235 18.87 1.52 4.85
CA VAL A 235 18.67 2.83 4.22
C VAL A 235 19.96 3.37 3.62
N THR A 236 21.11 3.10 4.25
CA THR A 236 22.43 3.43 3.70
C THR A 236 22.72 2.62 2.42
N ALA A 237 22.45 1.31 2.44
CA ALA A 237 22.63 0.43 1.29
C ALA A 237 21.70 0.78 0.11
N SER A 238 20.57 1.45 0.36
CA SER A 238 19.62 1.84 -0.70
C SER A 238 20.26 2.78 -1.73
N GLY A 239 21.18 3.63 -1.30
CA GLY A 239 21.76 4.66 -2.16
C GLY A 239 20.70 5.62 -2.75
N ILE A 240 19.53 5.77 -2.11
CA ILE A 240 18.51 6.73 -2.52
C ILE A 240 18.99 8.16 -2.20
N THR A 241 18.92 9.07 -3.19
CA THR A 241 19.57 10.38 -3.07
C THR A 241 18.68 11.59 -3.35
N ALA A 242 17.52 11.39 -3.98
CA ALA A 242 16.66 12.51 -4.37
C ALA A 242 15.20 12.05 -4.59
N ASN A 243 14.26 13.01 -4.61
CA ASN A 243 12.84 12.76 -4.93
C ASN A 243 12.61 12.16 -6.33
N THR A 244 13.59 12.21 -7.22
CA THR A 244 13.55 11.53 -8.53
C THR A 244 13.72 10.01 -8.44
N ASP A 245 14.08 9.51 -7.26
CA ASP A 245 14.16 8.07 -6.96
C ASP A 245 12.85 7.53 -6.35
N ASP A 246 11.85 8.38 -6.09
CA ASP A 246 10.60 8.01 -5.45
C ASP A 246 9.79 7.03 -6.29
N ALA A 247 9.30 5.97 -5.66
CA ALA A 247 8.23 5.15 -6.22
C ALA A 247 6.88 5.82 -5.93
N ASN A 248 6.26 6.32 -6.99
CA ASN A 248 4.96 6.99 -6.91
C ASN A 248 3.90 6.18 -7.67
N THR A 249 2.64 6.36 -7.30
CA THR A 249 1.52 5.92 -8.13
C THR A 249 1.51 6.68 -9.45
N PHE A 250 0.92 6.07 -10.48
CA PHE A 250 0.74 6.70 -11.79
C PHE A 250 -0.75 6.78 -12.13
N PHE A 251 -1.21 7.98 -12.46
CA PHE A 251 -2.56 8.25 -12.92
C PHE A 251 -2.50 9.02 -14.23
N PRO A 252 -2.98 8.46 -15.34
CA PRO A 252 -2.89 9.12 -16.66
C PRO A 252 -3.83 10.32 -16.85
N GLY A 253 -4.63 10.68 -15.83
CA GLY A 253 -5.53 11.85 -15.92
C GLY A 253 -6.73 11.67 -16.86
N THR A 254 -7.02 10.44 -17.26
CA THR A 254 -8.19 10.10 -18.09
C THR A 254 -9.38 9.67 -17.22
N ALA A 255 -10.59 9.66 -17.78
CA ALA A 255 -11.82 9.31 -17.05
C ALA A 255 -11.74 7.95 -16.30
N ASN A 256 -10.99 6.98 -16.83
CA ASN A 256 -10.82 5.66 -16.24
C ASN A 256 -9.47 5.48 -15.51
N GLY A 257 -8.64 6.53 -15.46
CA GLY A 257 -7.32 6.50 -14.83
C GLY A 257 -7.09 7.73 -13.92
N GLN A 258 -8.14 8.16 -13.23
CA GLN A 258 -8.07 9.29 -12.31
C GLN A 258 -7.39 8.92 -11.00
N ASN A 259 -6.70 9.90 -10.40
CA ASN A 259 -6.30 9.81 -9.01
C ASN A 259 -7.52 9.50 -8.12
N GLN A 260 -7.38 8.53 -7.20
CA GLN A 260 -8.50 8.01 -6.42
C GLN A 260 -9.03 9.04 -5.38
N TRP A 261 -8.19 9.95 -4.90
CA TRP A 261 -8.62 11.03 -3.99
C TRP A 261 -9.46 12.05 -4.75
N TYR A 262 -8.99 12.46 -5.94
CA TYR A 262 -9.76 13.33 -6.85
C TYR A 262 -11.10 12.70 -7.22
N ALA A 263 -11.11 11.44 -7.63
CA ALA A 263 -12.33 10.74 -8.04
C ALA A 263 -13.31 10.59 -6.87
N PHE A 264 -12.80 10.31 -5.66
CA PHE A 264 -13.61 10.17 -4.47
C PHE A 264 -14.31 11.49 -4.09
N ASP A 265 -13.57 12.59 -4.01
CA ASP A 265 -14.11 13.90 -3.64
C ASP A 265 -15.16 14.38 -4.66
N ASN A 266 -14.92 14.17 -5.97
CA ASN A 266 -15.87 14.54 -7.01
C ASN A 266 -17.15 13.70 -7.00
N SER A 267 -17.07 12.42 -6.67
CA SER A 267 -18.23 11.52 -6.68
C SER A 267 -18.99 11.53 -5.36
N ARG A 268 -18.36 11.94 -4.26
CA ARG A 268 -18.89 11.89 -2.89
C ARG A 268 -18.59 13.18 -2.12
N ALA A 269 -19.11 14.31 -2.63
CA ALA A 269 -18.92 15.60 -2.00
C ALA A 269 -19.31 15.57 -0.50
N ASN A 270 -18.48 16.17 0.32
CA ASN A 270 -18.61 16.27 1.77
C ASN A 270 -18.54 14.95 2.58
N TYR A 271 -18.21 13.81 1.98
CA TYR A 271 -18.00 12.57 2.75
C TYR A 271 -16.70 12.58 3.55
N LEU A 272 -15.67 13.25 3.01
CA LEU A 272 -14.33 13.28 3.54
C LEU A 272 -13.80 14.71 3.60
N LYS A 273 -13.17 15.06 4.70
CA LYS A 273 -12.50 16.35 4.94
C LYS A 273 -11.11 16.10 5.51
N THR A 274 -10.31 17.14 5.60
CA THR A 274 -9.01 17.06 6.29
C THR A 274 -9.19 17.10 7.81
N GLY A 275 -8.33 16.41 8.55
CA GLY A 275 -8.36 16.37 10.00
C GLY A 275 -7.83 17.65 10.63
N ALA A 276 -8.47 18.12 11.71
CA ALA A 276 -8.06 19.36 12.40
C ALA A 276 -6.65 19.28 12.96
N PHE A 277 -6.21 18.11 13.46
CA PHE A 277 -4.87 17.94 13.98
C PHE A 277 -3.82 18.21 12.89
N PHE A 278 -3.99 17.64 11.70
CA PHE A 278 -3.08 17.84 10.58
C PHE A 278 -3.05 19.29 10.10
N VAL A 279 -4.24 19.88 9.84
CA VAL A 279 -4.34 21.27 9.37
C VAL A 279 -3.74 22.25 10.40
N ASN A 280 -4.09 22.10 11.69
CA ASN A 280 -3.61 23.00 12.74
C ASN A 280 -2.09 22.86 12.95
N THR A 281 -1.53 21.66 12.80
CA THR A 281 -0.07 21.46 12.89
C THR A 281 0.64 22.23 11.78
N LEU A 282 0.18 22.16 10.54
CA LEU A 282 0.74 22.94 9.43
C LEU A 282 0.59 24.45 9.65
N LYS A 283 -0.57 24.93 10.12
CA LYS A 283 -0.83 26.36 10.40
C LYS A 283 0.06 26.89 11.51
N ASN A 284 0.12 26.19 12.64
CA ASN A 284 0.84 26.65 13.83
C ASN A 284 2.35 26.72 13.63
N THR A 285 2.88 25.96 12.66
CA THR A 285 4.30 25.97 12.30
C THR A 285 4.60 26.83 11.07
N ALA A 286 3.61 27.55 10.53
CA ALA A 286 3.72 28.28 9.27
C ALA A 286 4.33 27.42 8.14
N ASP A 287 3.90 26.16 8.06
CA ASP A 287 4.48 25.17 7.17
C ASP A 287 4.15 25.49 5.70
N PRO A 288 5.14 25.60 4.81
CA PRO A 288 4.91 25.96 3.42
C PRO A 288 4.12 24.91 2.63
N ARG A 289 3.97 23.69 3.15
CA ARG A 289 3.17 22.62 2.52
C ARG A 289 1.67 22.86 2.68
N LEU A 290 1.21 23.75 3.56
CA LEU A 290 -0.21 23.96 3.88
C LEU A 290 -1.07 24.18 2.64
N THR A 291 -0.77 25.19 1.85
CA THR A 291 -1.59 25.62 0.69
C THR A 291 -1.55 24.66 -0.48
N PHE A 292 -0.66 23.68 -0.46
CA PHE A 292 -0.54 22.63 -1.46
C PHE A 292 -1.23 21.33 -1.02
N SER A 293 -1.13 21.03 0.29
CA SER A 293 -1.69 19.79 0.87
C SER A 293 -3.18 19.93 1.19
N ILE A 294 -3.64 21.16 1.44
CA ILE A 294 -5.00 21.47 1.88
C ILE A 294 -5.60 22.49 0.92
N ALA A 295 -6.83 22.26 0.46
CA ALA A 295 -7.61 23.23 -0.29
C ALA A 295 -8.18 24.30 0.65
N GLU A 296 -8.44 25.49 0.14
CA GLU A 296 -9.18 26.50 0.91
C GLU A 296 -10.55 25.98 1.31
N ASP A 297 -11.00 26.35 2.49
CA ASP A 297 -12.33 26.05 2.98
C ASP A 297 -13.40 26.98 2.36
N ALA A 298 -14.65 26.77 2.70
CA ALA A 298 -15.77 27.56 2.14
C ALA A 298 -15.68 29.06 2.45
N ASN A 299 -14.84 29.49 3.39
CA ASN A 299 -14.65 30.89 3.81
C ASN A 299 -13.32 31.48 3.32
N GLY A 300 -12.56 30.76 2.50
CA GLY A 300 -11.25 31.18 1.98
C GLY A 300 -10.10 31.05 2.98
N GLY A 301 -10.29 30.18 4.02
CA GLY A 301 -9.25 29.82 4.98
C GLY A 301 -8.83 28.36 4.86
N TYR A 302 -8.14 27.85 5.90
CA TYR A 302 -7.73 26.45 6.01
C TYR A 302 -8.20 25.92 7.35
N THR A 303 -9.18 24.99 7.34
CA THR A 303 -9.74 24.38 8.55
C THR A 303 -9.87 22.87 8.36
N GLY A 304 -9.79 22.12 9.46
CA GLY A 304 -10.01 20.69 9.48
C GLY A 304 -11.11 20.32 10.46
N ASN A 305 -11.72 19.15 10.29
CA ASN A 305 -12.68 18.62 11.24
C ASN A 305 -11.96 18.05 12.47
N ALA A 306 -12.45 18.40 13.66
CA ALA A 306 -11.99 17.74 14.89
C ALA A 306 -12.42 16.27 14.92
N ALA A 307 -11.70 15.46 15.71
CA ALA A 307 -11.97 14.03 15.78
C ALA A 307 -13.39 13.71 16.27
N ASP A 308 -14.00 14.57 17.08
CA ASP A 308 -15.34 14.45 17.65
C ASP A 308 -16.41 15.28 16.92
N ASP A 309 -16.05 16.02 15.86
CA ASP A 309 -16.97 16.80 15.02
C ASP A 309 -17.29 16.06 13.73
N LEU A 310 -18.55 15.67 13.57
CA LEU A 310 -19.07 14.99 12.40
C LEU A 310 -19.83 15.89 11.43
N ASP A 311 -20.20 17.08 11.87
CA ASP A 311 -21.21 17.90 11.18
C ASP A 311 -20.60 18.99 10.29
N THR A 312 -19.30 19.24 10.41
CA THR A 312 -18.65 20.30 9.65
C THR A 312 -18.37 19.87 8.21
N THR A 313 -19.21 20.38 7.30
CA THR A 313 -19.04 20.17 5.84
C THR A 313 -18.31 21.34 5.15
N THR A 314 -18.10 22.45 5.87
CA THR A 314 -17.44 23.67 5.35
C THR A 314 -15.93 23.63 5.42
N SER A 315 -15.33 22.67 6.14
CA SER A 315 -13.89 22.48 6.27
C SER A 315 -13.22 22.13 4.95
N SER A 316 -11.92 22.25 4.94
CA SER A 316 -11.05 22.04 3.78
C SER A 316 -11.08 20.61 3.26
N TYR A 317 -10.96 20.48 1.95
CA TYR A 317 -10.65 19.23 1.25
C TYR A 317 -9.14 18.99 1.14
N ILE A 318 -8.77 17.85 0.60
CA ILE A 318 -7.40 17.54 0.20
C ILE A 318 -6.97 18.53 -0.89
N GLY A 319 -5.75 19.05 -0.79
CA GLY A 319 -5.22 20.03 -1.73
C GLY A 319 -4.73 19.44 -3.06
N SER A 320 -4.47 20.32 -4.02
CA SER A 320 -4.16 19.97 -5.39
C SER A 320 -2.86 19.17 -5.58
N ALA A 321 -1.92 19.23 -4.62
CA ALA A 321 -0.71 18.41 -4.69
C ALA A 321 -1.01 16.90 -4.63
N TYR A 322 -2.17 16.52 -4.06
CA TYR A 322 -2.55 15.14 -3.82
C TYR A 322 -3.88 14.74 -4.49
N ALA A 323 -4.79 15.69 -4.70
CA ALA A 323 -6.13 15.43 -5.23
C ALA A 323 -6.42 16.18 -6.54
N SER A 324 -5.45 16.35 -7.42
CA SER A 324 -5.68 16.64 -8.84
C SER A 324 -5.85 15.34 -9.63
N ILE A 325 -6.45 15.43 -10.82
CA ILE A 325 -6.85 14.26 -11.63
C ILE A 325 -5.70 13.27 -11.91
N ASP A 326 -4.47 13.77 -11.95
CA ASP A 326 -3.24 13.04 -12.29
C ASP A 326 -2.17 13.11 -11.18
N SER A 327 -2.50 13.67 -10.01
CA SER A 327 -1.53 13.81 -8.91
C SER A 327 -0.97 12.47 -8.48
N PRO A 328 0.37 12.27 -8.52
CA PRO A 328 1.00 11.04 -8.01
C PRO A 328 1.05 11.04 -6.48
N ILE A 329 0.86 9.88 -5.88
CA ILE A 329 1.02 9.66 -4.43
C ILE A 329 2.29 8.84 -4.19
N GLY A 330 3.13 9.28 -3.23
CA GLY A 330 4.37 8.57 -2.91
C GLY A 330 4.12 7.28 -2.13
N MET A 331 4.57 6.15 -2.65
CA MET A 331 4.48 4.84 -1.98
C MET A 331 5.72 4.56 -1.13
N VAL A 332 6.91 4.82 -1.70
CA VAL A 332 8.21 4.70 -1.03
C VAL A 332 9.07 5.86 -1.50
N THR A 333 9.50 6.71 -0.60
CA THR A 333 10.06 8.01 -0.99
C THR A 333 11.43 8.29 -0.37
N TYR A 334 12.19 9.18 -1.00
CA TYR A 334 13.45 9.70 -0.47
C TYR A 334 13.24 10.42 0.87
N ALA A 335 12.16 11.21 1.01
CA ALA A 335 11.83 11.87 2.25
C ALA A 335 11.66 10.84 3.38
N GLU A 336 10.88 9.77 3.13
CA GLU A 336 10.71 8.68 4.09
C GLU A 336 12.04 8.01 4.45
N ALA A 337 12.86 7.68 3.46
CA ALA A 337 14.18 7.08 3.70
C ALA A 337 15.05 7.95 4.62
N LYS A 338 14.99 9.28 4.46
CA LYS A 338 15.72 10.21 5.34
C LYS A 338 15.10 10.31 6.74
N PHE A 339 13.79 10.18 6.88
CA PHE A 339 13.15 10.07 8.20
C PHE A 339 13.53 8.76 8.90
N ILE A 340 13.58 7.64 8.17
CA ILE A 340 14.08 6.36 8.70
C ILE A 340 15.53 6.50 9.17
N GLU A 341 16.40 7.13 8.38
CA GLU A 341 17.77 7.41 8.76
C GLU A 341 17.85 8.28 10.03
N ALA A 342 17.05 9.36 10.09
CA ALA A 342 17.05 10.26 11.22
C ALA A 342 16.60 9.56 12.52
N GLU A 343 15.52 8.79 12.47
CA GLU A 343 15.04 8.03 13.62
C GLU A 343 16.04 6.96 14.06
N ALA A 344 16.57 6.19 13.11
CA ALA A 344 17.55 5.15 13.42
C ALA A 344 18.80 5.73 14.10
N ARG A 345 19.35 6.81 13.58
CA ARG A 345 20.48 7.52 14.20
C ARG A 345 20.15 8.05 15.58
N PHE A 346 18.96 8.65 15.75
CA PHE A 346 18.51 9.13 17.05
C PHE A 346 18.45 8.00 18.08
N ARG A 347 17.84 6.86 17.72
CA ARG A 347 17.75 5.69 18.62
C ARG A 347 19.11 5.08 18.97
N LEU A 348 20.08 5.19 18.08
CA LEU A 348 21.45 4.73 18.27
C LEU A 348 22.34 5.76 18.99
N GLY A 349 21.81 6.91 19.42
CA GLY A 349 22.61 7.98 20.04
C GLY A 349 23.60 8.66 19.08
N GLN A 350 23.38 8.54 17.77
CA GLN A 350 24.20 9.17 16.73
C GLN A 350 23.64 10.55 16.33
N ASN A 351 24.41 11.33 15.57
CA ASN A 351 23.92 12.61 15.03
C ASN A 351 22.84 12.36 13.97
N ALA A 352 21.59 12.69 14.33
CA ALA A 352 20.43 12.56 13.45
C ALA A 352 20.08 13.87 12.70
N LYS A 353 20.66 15.02 13.09
CA LYS A 353 20.29 16.36 12.62
C LYS A 353 20.32 16.48 11.09
N THR A 354 21.42 16.09 10.46
CA THR A 354 21.59 16.20 9.00
C THR A 354 20.57 15.37 8.22
N ALA A 355 20.31 14.13 8.68
CA ALA A 355 19.30 13.29 8.04
C ALA A 355 17.89 13.87 8.24
N PHE A 356 17.60 14.44 9.40
CA PHE A 356 16.33 15.06 9.70
C PHE A 356 16.09 16.31 8.85
N GLU A 357 17.08 17.20 8.71
CA GLU A 357 17.01 18.36 7.81
C GLU A 357 16.79 17.94 6.35
N ALA A 358 17.51 16.93 5.88
CA ALA A 358 17.35 16.38 4.53
C ALA A 358 15.94 15.81 4.31
N ALA A 359 15.36 15.15 5.31
CA ALA A 359 14.01 14.57 5.23
C ALA A 359 12.94 15.68 5.08
N VAL A 360 12.99 16.71 5.93
CA VAL A 360 12.05 17.83 5.86
C VAL A 360 12.22 18.61 4.55
N THR A 361 13.47 18.88 4.14
CA THR A 361 13.79 19.53 2.86
C THR A 361 13.20 18.76 1.68
N ALA A 362 13.41 17.45 1.63
CA ALA A 362 12.90 16.60 0.56
C ALA A 362 11.37 16.64 0.49
N SER A 363 10.69 16.56 1.64
CA SER A 363 9.22 16.64 1.72
C SER A 363 8.71 18.00 1.25
N VAL A 364 9.25 19.11 1.75
CA VAL A 364 8.84 20.47 1.35
C VAL A 364 9.02 20.66 -0.15
N THR A 365 10.20 20.34 -0.66
CA THR A 365 10.49 20.47 -2.11
C THR A 365 9.57 19.60 -2.97
N LYS A 366 9.25 18.39 -2.52
CA LYS A 366 8.34 17.48 -3.26
C LYS A 366 6.93 18.09 -3.36
N VAL A 367 6.41 18.60 -2.26
CA VAL A 367 5.03 19.10 -2.17
C VAL A 367 4.89 20.46 -2.85
N THR A 368 5.79 21.39 -2.58
CA THR A 368 5.70 22.77 -3.07
C THR A 368 6.24 22.94 -4.50
N LYS A 369 7.00 21.96 -5.01
CA LYS A 369 7.75 22.03 -6.27
C LYS A 369 8.74 23.19 -6.33
N ALA A 370 9.14 23.73 -5.18
CA ALA A 370 10.07 24.83 -5.00
C ALA A 370 11.19 24.47 -4.02
N PRO A 371 12.35 25.12 -4.06
CA PRO A 371 13.38 24.95 -3.05
C PRO A 371 12.84 25.26 -1.65
N ALA A 372 13.16 24.44 -0.66
CA ALA A 372 12.76 24.65 0.72
C ALA A 372 13.51 25.86 1.31
N ASP A 373 12.81 26.73 2.04
CA ASP A 373 13.42 27.85 2.75
C ASP A 373 14.32 27.32 3.89
N PRO A 374 15.62 27.65 3.91
CA PRO A 374 16.53 27.23 4.96
C PRO A 374 16.13 27.73 6.37
N VAL A 375 15.45 28.87 6.47
CA VAL A 375 14.95 29.40 7.75
C VAL A 375 13.86 28.48 8.30
N PHE A 376 12.92 28.10 7.46
CA PHE A 376 11.88 27.13 7.84
C PHE A 376 12.50 25.78 8.23
N ILE A 377 13.43 25.24 7.43
CA ILE A 377 14.08 23.95 7.74
C ILE A 377 14.79 24.00 9.10
N THR A 378 15.54 25.06 9.35
CA THR A 378 16.24 25.26 10.64
C THR A 378 15.26 25.27 11.81
N ALA A 379 14.15 25.98 11.69
CA ALA A 379 13.11 26.06 12.71
C ALA A 379 12.38 24.72 12.91
N ALA A 380 11.94 24.06 11.83
CA ALA A 380 11.23 22.79 11.88
C ALA A 380 12.04 21.64 12.48
N THR A 381 13.36 21.71 12.37
CA THR A 381 14.30 20.70 12.85
C THR A 381 15.14 21.16 14.05
N ALA A 382 14.79 22.28 14.69
CA ALA A 382 15.56 22.86 15.80
C ALA A 382 15.76 21.87 16.96
N THR A 383 14.73 21.11 17.29
CA THR A 383 14.78 20.06 18.32
C THR A 383 14.85 18.69 17.66
N VAL A 384 15.94 17.96 17.91
CA VAL A 384 16.09 16.56 17.48
C VAL A 384 15.59 15.66 18.60
N SER A 385 14.35 15.19 18.47
CA SER A 385 13.71 14.25 19.39
C SER A 385 12.87 13.26 18.59
N LEU A 386 12.56 12.10 19.17
CA LEU A 386 11.68 11.12 18.51
C LEU A 386 10.33 11.76 18.16
N ALA A 387 9.73 12.50 19.10
CA ALA A 387 8.46 13.16 18.89
C ALA A 387 8.48 14.12 17.69
N ASN A 388 9.53 14.96 17.57
CA ASN A 388 9.63 15.92 16.47
C ASN A 388 9.95 15.25 15.13
N ILE A 389 10.82 14.22 15.12
CA ILE A 389 11.10 13.43 13.91
C ILE A 389 9.81 12.78 13.40
N ILE A 390 9.03 12.13 14.27
CA ILE A 390 7.77 11.47 13.89
C ILE A 390 6.71 12.50 13.49
N GLN A 391 6.62 13.64 14.19
CA GLN A 391 5.68 14.70 13.79
C GLN A 391 5.98 15.24 12.37
N GLN A 392 7.24 15.49 12.05
CA GLN A 392 7.62 15.92 10.71
C GLN A 392 7.45 14.82 9.66
N LYS A 393 7.68 13.56 10.03
CA LYS A 393 7.38 12.39 9.18
C LYS A 393 5.88 12.26 8.93
N TYR A 394 5.05 12.47 9.95
CA TYR A 394 3.59 12.54 9.84
C TYR A 394 3.14 13.57 8.79
N LEU A 395 3.70 14.79 8.83
CA LEU A 395 3.40 15.83 7.84
C LEU A 395 3.91 15.48 6.43
N ALA A 396 5.03 14.76 6.33
CA ALA A 396 5.67 14.43 5.06
C ALA A 396 4.98 13.28 4.32
N LEU A 397 4.40 12.34 5.05
CA LEU A 397 3.80 11.11 4.51
C LEU A 397 2.28 11.17 4.50
N PHE A 398 1.71 12.37 4.32
CA PHE A 398 0.27 12.59 4.17
C PHE A 398 -0.33 11.66 3.11
N LEU A 399 -1.47 11.06 3.41
CA LEU A 399 -2.21 10.09 2.59
C LEU A 399 -1.47 8.77 2.32
N THR A 400 -0.60 8.37 3.26
CA THR A 400 0.01 7.02 3.25
C THR A 400 -0.35 6.28 4.55
N MET A 401 0.01 4.98 4.64
CA MET A 401 -0.24 4.18 5.85
C MET A 401 0.81 4.43 6.95
N GLU A 402 1.98 4.94 6.57
CA GLU A 402 3.13 4.99 7.48
C GLU A 402 2.90 5.86 8.73
N PRO A 403 2.20 7.01 8.68
CA PRO A 403 1.87 7.78 9.88
C PRO A 403 1.02 7.02 10.90
N TYR A 404 0.04 6.23 10.43
CA TYR A 404 -0.76 5.37 11.30
C TYR A 404 0.10 4.28 11.95
N ASN A 405 1.02 3.69 11.20
CA ASN A 405 1.97 2.72 11.72
C ASN A 405 2.94 3.35 12.74
N ASP A 406 3.45 4.54 12.46
CA ASP A 406 4.35 5.25 13.37
C ASP A 406 3.64 5.66 14.67
N TYR A 407 2.38 6.12 14.59
CA TYR A 407 1.56 6.38 15.78
C TYR A 407 1.43 5.14 16.66
N ARG A 408 1.07 3.99 16.11
CA ARG A 408 0.94 2.74 16.86
C ARG A 408 2.25 2.31 17.51
N ARG A 409 3.37 2.47 16.80
CA ARG A 409 4.70 2.06 17.23
C ARG A 409 5.32 3.01 18.26
N THR A 410 5.02 4.29 18.21
CA THR A 410 5.74 5.32 18.98
C THR A 410 4.86 6.15 19.91
N GLY A 411 3.55 6.12 19.75
CA GLY A 411 2.62 7.03 20.41
C GLY A 411 2.64 8.46 19.84
N PHE A 412 3.41 8.71 18.78
CA PHE A 412 3.52 10.04 18.16
C PHE A 412 2.97 10.05 16.73
N PRO A 413 2.42 11.22 16.28
CA PRO A 413 2.17 12.43 17.09
C PRO A 413 1.13 12.17 18.18
N ALA A 414 1.07 13.04 19.20
CA ALA A 414 0.14 12.89 20.33
C ALA A 414 -1.30 13.21 19.89
N LEU A 415 -1.95 12.24 19.26
CA LEU A 415 -3.33 12.36 18.79
C LEU A 415 -4.32 12.30 19.95
N VAL A 416 -5.40 13.07 19.84
CA VAL A 416 -6.51 13.02 20.81
C VAL A 416 -7.62 12.14 20.23
N PRO A 417 -7.95 11.01 20.87
CA PRO A 417 -9.02 10.14 20.40
C PRO A 417 -10.39 10.83 20.40
N ASN A 418 -11.26 10.43 19.49
CA ASN A 418 -12.66 10.84 19.49
C ASN A 418 -13.35 10.39 20.80
N GLN A 419 -13.68 11.35 21.68
CA GLN A 419 -14.31 11.09 22.98
C GLN A 419 -15.80 10.72 22.84
N SER A 420 -16.42 11.00 21.69
CA SER A 420 -17.79 10.59 21.36
C SER A 420 -17.88 9.19 20.77
N SER A 421 -16.74 8.53 20.49
CA SER A 421 -16.68 7.15 19.99
C SER A 421 -16.97 6.13 21.09
N ASN A 422 -17.41 4.93 20.70
CA ASN A 422 -17.70 3.85 21.64
C ASN A 422 -16.45 3.37 22.40
N THR A 423 -15.33 3.29 21.72
CA THR A 423 -14.07 2.78 22.30
C THR A 423 -13.28 3.86 23.06
N LYS A 424 -13.44 5.14 22.69
CA LYS A 424 -12.65 6.28 23.17
C LYS A 424 -11.13 6.04 23.05
N THR A 425 -10.76 5.13 22.15
CA THR A 425 -9.39 4.72 21.87
C THR A 425 -9.27 4.56 20.37
N ILE A 426 -8.24 5.15 19.78
CA ILE A 426 -7.98 5.04 18.34
C ILE A 426 -7.81 3.55 18.00
N PRO A 427 -8.51 3.03 16.98
CA PRO A 427 -8.28 1.67 16.51
C PRO A 427 -6.82 1.45 16.12
N VAL A 428 -6.28 0.30 16.49
CA VAL A 428 -4.86 -0.05 16.25
C VAL A 428 -4.69 -1.25 15.32
N ARG A 429 -5.79 -1.75 14.76
CA ARG A 429 -5.81 -2.79 13.73
C ARG A 429 -7.13 -2.78 12.98
N PHE A 430 -7.19 -3.57 11.91
CA PHE A 430 -8.43 -3.92 11.24
C PHE A 430 -8.95 -5.25 11.78
N PRO A 431 -10.28 -5.47 11.79
CA PRO A 431 -10.85 -6.75 12.16
C PRO A 431 -10.58 -7.78 11.05
N THR A 432 -10.56 -9.06 11.40
CA THR A 432 -10.48 -10.14 10.40
C THR A 432 -11.66 -10.03 9.45
N PRO A 433 -11.45 -10.09 8.12
CA PRO A 433 -12.53 -10.03 7.14
C PRO A 433 -13.62 -11.07 7.41
N SER A 434 -14.89 -10.72 7.23
CA SER A 434 -15.99 -11.67 7.47
C SER A 434 -15.93 -12.90 6.57
N ASP A 435 -15.41 -12.77 5.35
CA ASP A 435 -15.24 -13.89 4.44
C ASP A 435 -14.17 -14.87 4.94
N GLU A 436 -13.03 -14.38 5.43
CA GLU A 436 -12.01 -15.23 6.05
C GLU A 436 -12.57 -15.96 7.28
N ARG A 437 -13.25 -15.25 8.17
CA ARG A 437 -13.88 -15.87 9.33
C ARG A 437 -14.89 -16.96 8.97
N ASN A 438 -15.66 -16.77 7.90
CA ASN A 438 -16.73 -17.67 7.52
C ASN A 438 -16.25 -18.87 6.69
N TYR A 439 -15.21 -18.70 5.88
CA TYR A 439 -14.81 -19.69 4.88
C TYR A 439 -13.44 -20.32 5.13
N ASN A 440 -12.59 -19.72 5.96
CA ASN A 440 -11.30 -20.29 6.33
C ASN A 440 -11.26 -20.73 7.80
N PRO A 441 -11.42 -22.03 8.10
CA PRO A 441 -11.40 -22.54 9.49
C PRO A 441 -10.04 -22.35 10.19
N ASN A 442 -8.98 -21.99 9.43
CA ASN A 442 -7.64 -21.73 9.97
C ASN A 442 -7.39 -20.23 10.19
N ALA A 443 -8.39 -19.36 9.96
CA ALA A 443 -8.23 -17.94 10.16
C ALA A 443 -7.98 -17.57 11.64
N THR A 444 -7.00 -16.69 11.87
CA THR A 444 -6.82 -16.04 13.18
C THR A 444 -7.85 -14.93 13.32
N VAL A 445 -8.98 -15.24 13.99
CA VAL A 445 -10.11 -14.30 14.08
C VAL A 445 -9.90 -13.28 15.19
N VAL A 446 -9.84 -12.01 14.84
CA VAL A 446 -9.79 -10.88 15.78
C VAL A 446 -10.76 -9.80 15.29
N SER A 447 -11.85 -9.60 16.06
CA SER A 447 -12.89 -8.60 15.74
C SER A 447 -12.68 -7.26 16.45
N ASN A 448 -11.93 -7.26 17.58
CA ASN A 448 -11.71 -6.04 18.35
C ASN A 448 -10.58 -5.19 17.74
N VAL A 449 -10.95 -4.04 17.21
CA VAL A 449 -10.03 -3.10 16.55
C VAL A 449 -9.03 -2.40 17.48
N THR A 450 -9.19 -2.53 18.81
CA THR A 450 -8.24 -2.04 19.82
C THR A 450 -7.24 -3.09 20.29
N THR A 451 -7.34 -4.32 19.78
CA THR A 451 -6.36 -5.38 20.06
C THR A 451 -5.08 -5.11 19.27
N LYS A 452 -3.97 -4.94 19.95
CA LYS A 452 -2.68 -4.64 19.32
C LYS A 452 -2.19 -5.80 18.46
N VAL A 453 -1.48 -5.47 17.39
CA VAL A 453 -0.73 -6.41 16.56
C VAL A 453 0.59 -6.77 17.25
N TRP A 454 1.28 -7.81 16.80
CA TRP A 454 2.46 -8.37 17.49
C TRP A 454 3.59 -7.37 17.74
N TRP A 455 3.90 -6.48 16.78
CA TRP A 455 4.97 -5.49 16.95
C TRP A 455 4.56 -4.23 17.73
N ASP A 456 3.27 -4.00 17.94
CA ASP A 456 2.76 -2.83 18.69
C ASP A 456 2.79 -3.14 20.19
N LYS A 457 3.75 -2.53 20.91
CA LYS A 457 3.92 -2.69 22.37
C LYS A 457 3.59 -1.42 23.16
N ASN A 458 3.27 -0.30 22.50
CA ASN A 458 2.92 0.97 23.15
C ASN A 458 1.62 0.92 23.96
#